data_5af4cc3df831e2c825e87f7396fb63d7
#
_entry.id   5af4cc3df831e2c825e87f7396fb63d7
#
_cell.length_a   1.000
_cell.length_b   1.000
_cell.length_c   1.000
_cell.angle_alpha   90.00
_cell.angle_beta   90.00
_cell.angle_gamma   90.00
#
_symmetry.space_group_name_H-M   'P 1'
#
loop_
_entity.id
_entity.type
_entity.pdbx_description
1 polymer ?
#
loop_
_entity_poly.entity_id
_entity_poly.type
_entity_poly.pdbx_seq_one_letter_code
_entity_poly.pdbx_strand_id
1 'polypeptide(L)'
;MRTIFLGILLGLTVVVLKVQGEDVLRLKNGEILKGQAIKFDEGSMTLTFKFAQGTLGYPSADLAEVTLEERPGIAQGREAFLKGNWEEVVTHWKTTVDTLVGVDCPWVLECAGGLGQAYLALGKVADAEALFGKMKKFYTQGPAALRASVGLAEATSGRDAGVLLEKLKELEGQLKESLRPVRADREALAEYYFARGGALEKKGEMKKALEDYLRVGALYPEPPSLGQRAEQKAEALRKANKDLVTE
;
A
#
# COMPACT_ATOMS: atom_id res chain seq x y z
N MET A 1 -31.64 65.15 -9.77
CA MET A 1 -31.37 64.24 -8.64
C MET A 1 -31.43 62.82 -9.18
N ARG A 2 -30.28 62.20 -9.37
CA ARG A 2 -30.16 60.77 -9.78
C ARG A 2 -29.62 60.02 -8.58
N THR A 3 -30.44 59.18 -8.01
CA THR A 3 -30.11 58.30 -6.86
C THR A 3 -29.40 57.04 -7.41
N ILE A 4 -28.13 56.84 -7.07
CA ILE A 4 -27.37 55.64 -7.38
C ILE A 4 -27.61 54.67 -6.27
N PHE A 5 -28.28 53.54 -6.55
CA PHE A 5 -28.35 52.37 -5.63
C PHE A 5 -27.08 51.53 -5.79
N LEU A 6 -26.26 51.54 -4.75
CA LEU A 6 -25.10 50.66 -4.63
C LEU A 6 -25.58 49.31 -4.05
N GLY A 7 -25.76 48.30 -4.89
CA GLY A 7 -26.07 46.94 -4.46
C GLY A 7 -24.83 46.26 -3.94
N ILE A 8 -24.76 46.02 -2.64
CA ILE A 8 -23.72 45.19 -2.02
C ILE A 8 -24.11 43.72 -2.25
N LEU A 9 -23.37 43.06 -3.17
CA LEU A 9 -23.48 41.63 -3.40
C LEU A 9 -22.66 40.91 -2.27
N LEU A 10 -23.36 40.46 -1.22
CA LEU A 10 -22.74 39.56 -0.23
C LEU A 10 -22.53 38.19 -0.89
N GLY A 11 -21.32 37.91 -1.29
CA GLY A 11 -20.92 36.59 -1.73
C GLY A 11 -20.96 35.60 -0.56
N LEU A 12 -21.99 34.78 -0.51
CA LEU A 12 -22.06 33.64 0.39
C LEU A 12 -21.05 32.58 -0.12
N THR A 13 -19.85 32.56 0.44
CA THR A 13 -18.93 31.44 0.28
C THR A 13 -19.52 30.24 1.03
N VAL A 14 -20.18 29.35 0.30
CA VAL A 14 -20.57 28.05 0.82
C VAL A 14 -19.29 27.25 1.02
N VAL A 15 -18.79 27.23 2.26
CA VAL A 15 -17.76 26.28 2.67
C VAL A 15 -18.43 24.91 2.68
N VAL A 16 -18.25 24.15 1.61
CA VAL A 16 -18.61 22.73 1.59
C VAL A 16 -17.65 22.03 2.54
N LEU A 17 -18.06 21.92 3.81
CA LEU A 17 -17.42 21.01 4.74
C LEU A 17 -17.64 19.61 4.14
N LYS A 18 -16.56 19.04 3.57
CA LYS A 18 -16.51 17.65 3.18
C LYS A 18 -16.71 16.86 4.49
N VAL A 19 -17.91 16.31 4.71
CA VAL A 19 -18.14 15.39 5.81
C VAL A 19 -17.21 14.23 5.55
N GLN A 20 -16.15 14.16 6.35
CA GLN A 20 -15.21 13.03 6.31
C GLN A 20 -16.04 11.82 6.75
N GLY A 21 -16.07 10.76 5.97
CA GLY A 21 -16.77 9.53 6.32
C GLY A 21 -16.30 9.02 7.68
N GLU A 22 -17.16 8.28 8.35
CA GLU A 22 -16.83 7.68 9.65
C GLU A 22 -16.13 6.34 9.43
N ASP A 23 -15.08 6.09 10.20
CA ASP A 23 -14.50 4.75 10.30
C ASP A 23 -15.49 3.83 11.04
N VAL A 24 -15.50 2.57 10.66
CA VAL A 24 -16.39 1.57 11.26
C VAL A 24 -15.56 0.41 11.81
N LEU A 25 -15.79 0.07 13.06
CA LEU A 25 -15.30 -1.15 13.68
C LEU A 25 -16.46 -2.11 13.90
N ARG A 26 -16.28 -3.37 13.51
CA ARG A 26 -17.15 -4.47 13.92
C ARG A 26 -16.39 -5.33 14.92
N LEU A 27 -16.94 -5.46 16.11
CA LEU A 27 -16.37 -6.31 17.15
C LEU A 27 -16.81 -7.77 16.96
N LYS A 28 -16.07 -8.72 17.53
CA LYS A 28 -16.42 -10.16 17.50
C LYS A 28 -17.72 -10.48 18.24
N ASN A 29 -18.14 -9.63 19.18
CA ASN A 29 -19.45 -9.75 19.86
C ASN A 29 -20.63 -9.26 18.98
N GLY A 30 -20.36 -8.77 17.75
CA GLY A 30 -21.35 -8.25 16.82
C GLY A 30 -21.64 -6.75 16.94
N GLU A 31 -21.05 -6.07 17.90
CA GLU A 31 -21.22 -4.62 18.07
C GLU A 31 -20.56 -3.87 16.91
N ILE A 32 -21.22 -2.82 16.41
CA ILE A 32 -20.73 -1.94 15.35
C ILE A 32 -20.53 -0.54 15.93
N LEU A 33 -19.31 -0.06 15.81
CA LEU A 33 -18.88 1.23 16.34
C LEU A 33 -18.53 2.16 15.17
N LYS A 34 -18.95 3.42 15.27
CA LYS A 34 -18.65 4.47 14.29
C LYS A 34 -17.89 5.61 14.95
N GLY A 35 -16.82 6.07 14.31
CA GLY A 35 -15.97 7.12 14.84
C GLY A 35 -14.74 7.34 13.98
N GLN A 36 -13.58 7.51 14.59
CA GLN A 36 -12.31 7.73 13.89
C GLN A 36 -11.19 6.91 14.53
N ALA A 37 -10.54 6.08 13.73
CA ALA A 37 -9.29 5.41 14.10
C ALA A 37 -8.16 6.44 14.20
N ILE A 38 -7.50 6.49 15.33
CA ILE A 38 -6.45 7.48 15.64
C ILE A 38 -5.08 6.86 15.50
N LYS A 39 -4.85 5.70 16.14
CA LYS A 39 -3.54 5.07 16.21
C LYS A 39 -3.68 3.60 16.55
N PHE A 40 -2.81 2.79 15.96
CA PHE A 40 -2.58 1.42 16.38
C PHE A 40 -1.34 1.39 17.28
N ASP A 41 -1.49 0.88 18.50
CA ASP A 41 -0.40 0.74 19.45
C ASP A 41 0.22 -0.66 19.35
N GLU A 42 1.52 -0.68 19.07
CA GLU A 42 2.28 -1.91 18.84
C GLU A 42 2.47 -2.74 20.12
N GLY A 43 2.67 -2.07 21.25
CA GLY A 43 2.97 -2.73 22.52
C GLY A 43 1.77 -3.47 23.09
N SER A 44 0.60 -2.85 22.99
CA SER A 44 -0.66 -3.41 23.49
C SER A 44 -1.51 -4.09 22.40
N MET A 45 -1.10 -4.05 21.12
CA MET A 45 -1.89 -4.54 19.98
C MET A 45 -3.31 -3.94 19.96
N THR A 46 -3.43 -2.64 20.23
CA THR A 46 -4.71 -1.96 20.45
C THR A 46 -4.92 -0.86 19.43
N LEU A 47 -6.10 -0.83 18.80
CA LEU A 47 -6.55 0.29 17.97
C LEU A 47 -7.26 1.33 18.85
N THR A 48 -6.70 2.52 18.91
CA THR A 48 -7.33 3.66 19.57
C THR A 48 -8.36 4.29 18.64
N PHE A 49 -9.60 4.41 19.13
CA PHE A 49 -10.74 4.87 18.36
C PHE A 49 -11.42 6.04 19.09
N LYS A 50 -11.70 7.13 18.35
CA LYS A 50 -12.29 8.36 18.87
C LYS A 50 -13.77 8.43 18.53
N PHE A 51 -14.57 8.71 19.53
CA PHE A 51 -16.01 8.98 19.45
C PHE A 51 -16.31 10.42 19.84
N ALA A 52 -17.57 10.82 19.73
CA ALA A 52 -18.02 12.12 20.22
C ALA A 52 -17.80 12.30 21.73
N GLN A 53 -17.91 11.21 22.51
CA GLN A 53 -17.80 11.22 23.96
C GLN A 53 -16.39 11.00 24.50
N GLY A 54 -15.41 10.72 23.64
CA GLY A 54 -14.03 10.44 24.07
C GLY A 54 -13.31 9.43 23.19
N THR A 55 -12.26 8.83 23.74
CA THR A 55 -11.37 7.91 23.02
C THR A 55 -11.26 6.61 23.81
N LEU A 56 -11.40 5.48 23.14
CA LEU A 56 -11.26 4.13 23.70
C LEU A 56 -10.27 3.30 22.89
N GLY A 57 -9.63 2.34 23.55
CA GLY A 57 -8.76 1.36 22.93
C GLY A 57 -9.48 0.02 22.73
N TYR A 58 -9.32 -0.57 21.53
CA TYR A 58 -9.87 -1.88 21.19
C TYR A 58 -8.73 -2.82 20.84
N PRO A 59 -8.50 -3.90 21.62
CA PRO A 59 -7.53 -4.93 21.28
C PRO A 59 -7.82 -5.50 19.89
N SER A 60 -6.79 -5.72 19.08
CA SER A 60 -6.95 -6.32 17.74
C SER A 60 -7.61 -7.69 17.78
N ALA A 61 -7.44 -8.41 18.89
CA ALA A 61 -8.08 -9.70 19.13
C ALA A 61 -9.62 -9.61 19.20
N ASP A 62 -10.17 -8.46 19.55
CA ASP A 62 -11.63 -8.24 19.69
C ASP A 62 -12.26 -7.73 18.38
N LEU A 63 -11.44 -7.33 17.40
CA LEU A 63 -11.92 -6.83 16.12
C LEU A 63 -12.26 -7.99 15.17
N ALA A 64 -13.46 -7.93 14.58
CA ALA A 64 -13.88 -8.83 13.51
C ALA A 64 -13.63 -8.22 12.14
N GLU A 65 -13.84 -6.90 12.02
CA GLU A 65 -13.67 -6.16 10.77
C GLU A 65 -13.35 -4.69 11.06
N VAL A 66 -12.49 -4.10 10.24
CA VAL A 66 -12.14 -2.69 10.33
C VAL A 66 -12.30 -2.06 8.95
N THR A 67 -13.20 -1.08 8.83
CA THR A 67 -13.38 -0.29 7.62
C THR A 67 -12.98 1.15 7.92
N LEU A 68 -11.90 1.62 7.31
CA LEU A 68 -11.41 2.98 7.48
C LEU A 68 -11.62 3.79 6.21
N GLU A 69 -12.09 5.02 6.39
CA GLU A 69 -12.11 6.03 5.33
C GLU A 69 -10.67 6.45 4.96
N GLU A 70 -10.42 6.65 3.69
CA GLU A 70 -9.10 7.10 3.23
C GLU A 70 -8.75 8.47 3.81
N ARG A 71 -7.54 8.58 4.34
CA ARG A 71 -7.03 9.83 4.92
C ARG A 71 -6.65 10.84 3.83
N PRO A 72 -6.69 12.14 4.13
CA PRO A 72 -6.11 13.16 3.25
C PRO A 72 -4.67 12.80 2.88
N GLY A 73 -4.28 13.02 1.63
CA GLY A 73 -2.94 12.71 1.14
C GLY A 73 -2.79 11.31 0.51
N ILE A 74 -3.73 10.38 0.75
CA ILE A 74 -3.59 9.01 0.18
C ILE A 74 -3.60 9.04 -1.35
N ALA A 75 -4.53 9.79 -1.96
CA ALA A 75 -4.61 9.93 -3.41
C ALA A 75 -3.36 10.60 -4.01
N GLN A 76 -2.85 11.65 -3.37
CA GLN A 76 -1.63 12.34 -3.79
C GLN A 76 -0.41 11.42 -3.71
N GLY A 77 -0.32 10.61 -2.65
CA GLY A 77 0.74 9.62 -2.51
C GLY A 77 0.68 8.54 -3.59
N ARG A 78 -0.52 8.10 -4.03
CA ARG A 78 -0.68 7.18 -5.17
C ARG A 78 -0.17 7.80 -6.47
N GLU A 79 -0.52 9.07 -6.71
CA GLU A 79 -0.05 9.79 -7.89
C GLU A 79 1.47 9.95 -7.88
N ALA A 80 2.06 10.31 -6.75
CA ALA A 80 3.50 10.40 -6.56
C ALA A 80 4.17 9.03 -6.78
N PHE A 81 3.59 7.95 -6.25
CA PHE A 81 4.10 6.59 -6.42
C PHE A 81 4.11 6.16 -7.90
N LEU A 82 3.06 6.47 -8.66
CA LEU A 82 2.98 6.20 -10.10
C LEU A 82 4.06 6.94 -10.90
N LYS A 83 4.37 8.18 -10.50
CA LYS A 83 5.39 9.02 -11.13
C LYS A 83 6.82 8.68 -10.69
N GLY A 84 7.00 7.86 -9.65
CA GLY A 84 8.30 7.58 -9.04
C GLY A 84 8.85 8.74 -8.19
N ASN A 85 7.99 9.65 -7.75
CA ASN A 85 8.35 10.79 -6.88
C ASN A 85 8.41 10.31 -5.42
N TRP A 86 9.48 9.64 -5.07
CA TRP A 86 9.60 8.87 -3.83
C TRP A 86 9.56 9.75 -2.57
N GLU A 87 10.13 10.94 -2.60
CA GLU A 87 10.08 11.91 -1.51
C GLU A 87 8.63 12.36 -1.23
N GLU A 88 7.83 12.57 -2.28
CA GLU A 88 6.42 12.90 -2.14
C GLU A 88 5.61 11.73 -1.57
N VAL A 89 5.92 10.49 -1.98
CA VAL A 89 5.32 9.29 -1.38
C VAL A 89 5.57 9.27 0.12
N VAL A 90 6.80 9.49 0.55
CA VAL A 90 7.15 9.55 1.99
C VAL A 90 6.38 10.68 2.67
N THR A 91 6.33 11.87 2.08
CA THR A 91 5.63 13.03 2.63
C THR A 91 4.14 12.74 2.87
N HIS A 92 3.49 12.09 1.92
CA HIS A 92 2.05 11.86 1.98
C HIS A 92 1.65 10.65 2.83
N TRP A 93 2.47 9.58 2.85
CA TRP A 93 2.05 8.32 3.46
C TRP A 93 2.66 8.03 4.83
N LYS A 94 3.84 8.61 5.13
CA LYS A 94 4.58 8.28 6.36
C LYS A 94 3.74 8.41 7.63
N THR A 95 3.12 9.56 7.85
CA THR A 95 2.34 9.82 9.07
C THR A 95 1.19 8.82 9.22
N THR A 96 0.48 8.52 8.13
CA THR A 96 -0.62 7.55 8.13
C THR A 96 -0.13 6.14 8.44
N VAL A 97 0.97 5.72 7.81
CA VAL A 97 1.57 4.40 8.05
C VAL A 97 2.09 4.30 9.49
N ASP A 98 2.80 5.31 9.97
CA ASP A 98 3.32 5.31 11.35
C ASP A 98 2.21 5.17 12.40
N THR A 99 1.01 5.68 12.10
CA THR A 99 -0.12 5.65 13.03
C THR A 99 -1.02 4.43 12.87
N LEU A 100 -1.19 3.89 11.66
CA LEU A 100 -2.21 2.87 11.38
C LEU A 100 -1.64 1.52 10.94
N VAL A 101 -0.33 1.38 10.70
CA VAL A 101 0.26 0.07 10.38
C VAL A 101 0.02 -0.91 11.52
N GLY A 102 -0.52 -2.08 11.17
CA GLY A 102 -1.05 -3.06 12.13
C GLY A 102 -2.57 -3.22 12.03
N VAL A 103 -3.26 -2.26 11.42
CA VAL A 103 -4.69 -2.38 11.10
C VAL A 103 -4.83 -3.12 9.77
N ASP A 104 -5.68 -4.16 9.75
CA ASP A 104 -6.00 -4.90 8.52
C ASP A 104 -7.00 -4.09 7.68
N CYS A 105 -6.46 -3.17 6.90
CA CYS A 105 -7.22 -2.30 6.00
C CYS A 105 -6.48 -2.19 4.66
N PRO A 106 -7.14 -2.44 3.51
CA PRO A 106 -6.49 -2.53 2.20
C PRO A 106 -5.62 -1.33 1.84
N TRP A 107 -6.13 -0.12 2.01
CA TRP A 107 -5.36 1.08 1.67
C TRP A 107 -4.23 1.39 2.67
N VAL A 108 -4.34 0.97 3.95
CA VAL A 108 -3.22 1.07 4.91
C VAL A 108 -2.08 0.14 4.48
N LEU A 109 -2.41 -1.08 4.07
CA LEU A 109 -1.45 -2.05 3.55
C LEU A 109 -0.80 -1.57 2.25
N GLU A 110 -1.59 -0.98 1.33
CA GLU A 110 -1.07 -0.35 0.11
C GLU A 110 -0.05 0.74 0.45
N CYS A 111 -0.41 1.66 1.35
CA CYS A 111 0.48 2.74 1.75
C CYS A 111 1.75 2.23 2.45
N ALA A 112 1.64 1.21 3.30
CA ALA A 112 2.78 0.63 4.00
C ALA A 112 3.75 -0.06 3.02
N GLY A 113 3.23 -0.88 2.10
CA GLY A 113 4.05 -1.52 1.05
C GLY A 113 4.72 -0.49 0.15
N GLY A 114 3.96 0.49 -0.35
CA GLY A 114 4.49 1.54 -1.23
C GLY A 114 5.48 2.49 -0.52
N LEU A 115 5.29 2.79 0.77
CA LEU A 115 6.25 3.56 1.57
C LEU A 115 7.56 2.80 1.73
N GLY A 116 7.49 1.49 2.00
CA GLY A 116 8.69 0.64 2.05
C GLY A 116 9.45 0.64 0.72
N GLN A 117 8.75 0.53 -0.42
CA GLN A 117 9.36 0.65 -1.74
C GLN A 117 9.98 2.04 -2.00
N ALA A 118 9.32 3.12 -1.54
CA ALA A 118 9.87 4.46 -1.63
C ALA A 118 11.17 4.59 -0.81
N TYR A 119 11.22 4.02 0.38
CA TYR A 119 12.46 3.97 1.17
C TYR A 119 13.58 3.22 0.44
N LEU A 120 13.29 2.06 -0.16
CA LEU A 120 14.28 1.31 -0.95
C LEU A 120 14.80 2.13 -2.14
N ALA A 121 13.90 2.79 -2.86
CA ALA A 121 14.25 3.63 -4.01
C ALA A 121 15.13 4.83 -3.62
N LEU A 122 14.89 5.42 -2.43
CA LEU A 122 15.69 6.50 -1.85
C LEU A 122 16.98 6.03 -1.18
N GLY A 123 17.27 4.73 -1.19
CA GLY A 123 18.43 4.16 -0.51
C GLY A 123 18.32 4.12 1.02
N LYS A 124 17.12 4.37 1.58
CA LYS A 124 16.82 4.32 3.01
C LYS A 124 16.51 2.88 3.43
N VAL A 125 17.48 1.98 3.23
CA VAL A 125 17.29 0.53 3.41
C VAL A 125 16.89 0.19 4.85
N ALA A 126 17.50 0.83 5.85
CA ALA A 126 17.18 0.59 7.25
C ALA A 126 15.72 0.94 7.60
N ASP A 127 15.19 2.05 7.02
CA ASP A 127 13.80 2.45 7.22
C ASP A 127 12.84 1.45 6.56
N ALA A 128 13.18 0.95 5.36
CA ALA A 128 12.41 -0.09 4.67
C ALA A 128 12.39 -1.40 5.48
N GLU A 129 13.55 -1.86 5.95
CA GLU A 129 13.69 -3.07 6.75
C GLU A 129 12.90 -2.97 8.06
N ALA A 130 12.99 -1.83 8.75
CA ALA A 130 12.22 -1.59 9.97
C ALA A 130 10.71 -1.62 9.71
N LEU A 131 10.23 -0.99 8.63
CA LEU A 131 8.81 -0.98 8.27
C LEU A 131 8.30 -2.39 7.90
N PHE A 132 8.99 -3.10 7.00
CA PHE A 132 8.57 -4.44 6.60
C PHE A 132 8.70 -5.46 7.76
N GLY A 133 9.72 -5.31 8.60
CA GLY A 133 9.86 -6.09 9.83
C GLY A 133 8.69 -5.86 10.79
N LYS A 134 8.27 -4.61 10.95
CA LYS A 134 7.08 -4.24 11.73
C LYS A 134 5.81 -4.83 11.12
N MET A 135 5.61 -4.73 9.81
CA MET A 135 4.48 -5.36 9.12
C MET A 135 4.46 -6.88 9.34
N LYS A 136 5.60 -7.57 9.21
CA LYS A 136 5.69 -9.01 9.43
C LYS A 136 5.35 -9.43 10.87
N LYS A 137 5.63 -8.57 11.84
CA LYS A 137 5.27 -8.80 13.25
C LYS A 137 3.74 -8.72 13.47
N PHE A 138 3.07 -7.80 12.79
CA PHE A 138 1.61 -7.62 12.94
C PHE A 138 0.81 -8.61 12.08
N TYR A 139 1.24 -8.82 10.85
CA TYR A 139 0.58 -9.69 9.88
C TYR A 139 1.32 -11.02 9.80
N THR A 140 0.91 -11.98 10.62
CA THR A 140 1.59 -13.28 10.75
C THR A 140 1.13 -14.32 9.74
N GLN A 141 0.00 -14.10 9.08
CA GLN A 141 -0.60 -15.02 8.13
C GLN A 141 -1.30 -14.27 6.99
N GLY A 142 -1.55 -14.98 5.90
CA GLY A 142 -2.32 -14.48 4.76
C GLY A 142 -1.57 -13.47 3.89
N PRO A 143 -2.32 -12.75 3.05
CA PRO A 143 -1.75 -11.87 2.03
C PRO A 143 -0.88 -10.74 2.59
N ALA A 144 -1.27 -10.14 3.70
CA ALA A 144 -0.50 -9.06 4.34
C ALA A 144 0.87 -9.54 4.85
N ALA A 145 0.93 -10.78 5.39
CA ALA A 145 2.18 -11.41 5.81
C ALA A 145 3.10 -11.69 4.62
N LEU A 146 2.54 -12.12 3.50
CA LEU A 146 3.30 -12.32 2.26
C LEU A 146 3.89 -11.00 1.75
N ARG A 147 3.09 -9.93 1.67
CA ARG A 147 3.55 -8.58 1.28
C ARG A 147 4.71 -8.12 2.17
N ALA A 148 4.58 -8.27 3.49
CA ALA A 148 5.64 -7.94 4.42
C ALA A 148 6.91 -8.78 4.18
N SER A 149 6.76 -10.07 3.87
CA SER A 149 7.89 -10.97 3.59
C SER A 149 8.59 -10.65 2.28
N VAL A 150 7.84 -10.30 1.23
CA VAL A 150 8.40 -9.82 -0.05
C VAL A 150 9.20 -8.54 0.16
N GLY A 151 8.62 -7.53 0.81
CA GLY A 151 9.30 -6.26 1.07
C GLY A 151 10.54 -6.43 1.95
N LEU A 152 10.50 -7.32 2.95
CA LEU A 152 11.66 -7.64 3.78
C LEU A 152 12.75 -8.36 2.97
N ALA A 153 12.38 -9.25 2.05
CA ALA A 153 13.32 -9.89 1.13
C ALA A 153 14.02 -8.84 0.25
N GLU A 154 13.29 -7.87 -0.30
CA GLU A 154 13.87 -6.76 -1.05
C GLU A 154 14.83 -5.93 -0.19
N ALA A 155 14.42 -5.51 1.01
CA ALA A 155 15.22 -4.69 1.91
C ALA A 155 16.52 -5.40 2.33
N THR A 156 16.43 -6.68 2.73
CA THR A 156 17.56 -7.44 3.27
C THR A 156 18.46 -8.10 2.21
N SER A 157 18.07 -8.08 0.93
CA SER A 157 18.92 -8.54 -0.18
C SER A 157 19.91 -7.46 -0.66
N GLY A 158 19.80 -6.25 -0.16
CA GLY A 158 20.60 -5.13 -0.63
C GLY A 158 20.34 -4.90 -2.12
N ARG A 159 21.45 -4.84 -2.91
CA ARG A 159 21.38 -4.69 -4.37
C ARG A 159 21.60 -6.01 -5.13
N ASP A 160 21.75 -7.11 -4.41
CA ASP A 160 22.02 -8.43 -5.02
C ASP A 160 20.71 -9.08 -5.47
N ALA A 161 20.51 -9.06 -6.78
CA ALA A 161 19.33 -9.65 -7.41
C ALA A 161 19.28 -11.19 -7.28
N GLY A 162 20.43 -11.85 -7.18
CA GLY A 162 20.52 -13.30 -6.98
C GLY A 162 20.00 -13.68 -5.60
N VAL A 163 20.47 -12.98 -4.56
CA VAL A 163 20.00 -13.18 -3.18
C VAL A 163 18.51 -12.90 -3.07
N LEU A 164 18.01 -11.85 -3.75
CA LEU A 164 16.57 -11.57 -3.75
C LEU A 164 15.77 -12.71 -4.40
N LEU A 165 16.20 -13.21 -5.53
CA LEU A 165 15.50 -14.31 -6.22
C LEU A 165 15.45 -15.60 -5.38
N GLU A 166 16.51 -15.94 -4.67
CA GLU A 166 16.51 -17.10 -3.76
C GLU A 166 15.50 -16.90 -2.61
N LYS A 167 15.48 -15.72 -1.98
CA LYS A 167 14.50 -15.41 -0.92
C LYS A 167 13.05 -15.45 -1.44
N LEU A 168 12.81 -14.90 -2.63
CA LEU A 168 11.48 -14.94 -3.24
C LEU A 168 11.07 -16.37 -3.59
N LYS A 169 11.99 -17.22 -4.02
CA LYS A 169 11.74 -18.63 -4.29
C LYS A 169 11.30 -19.40 -3.02
N GLU A 170 11.86 -19.08 -1.86
CA GLU A 170 11.42 -19.66 -0.59
C GLU A 170 9.95 -19.31 -0.27
N LEU A 171 9.50 -18.13 -0.71
CA LEU A 171 8.11 -17.68 -0.54
C LEU A 171 7.15 -18.35 -1.55
N GLU A 172 7.64 -18.88 -2.67
CA GLU A 172 6.81 -19.45 -3.73
C GLU A 172 5.95 -20.63 -3.25
N GLY A 173 6.46 -21.44 -2.33
CA GLY A 173 5.68 -22.51 -1.69
C GLY A 173 4.47 -22.01 -0.91
N GLN A 174 4.63 -20.87 -0.24
CA GLN A 174 3.53 -20.22 0.51
C GLN A 174 2.44 -19.67 -0.43
N LEU A 175 2.82 -19.21 -1.63
CA LEU A 175 1.88 -18.72 -2.64
C LEU A 175 0.91 -19.82 -3.12
N LYS A 176 1.40 -21.03 -3.37
CA LYS A 176 0.62 -22.14 -3.93
C LYS A 176 -0.47 -22.65 -2.99
N GLU A 177 -0.24 -22.56 -1.68
CA GLU A 177 -1.16 -23.05 -0.66
C GLU A 177 -2.27 -22.05 -0.33
N SER A 178 -2.05 -20.76 -0.56
CA SER A 178 -2.97 -19.67 -0.18
C SER A 178 -3.76 -19.06 -1.34
N LEU A 179 -3.64 -19.59 -2.56
CA LEU A 179 -4.29 -19.05 -3.76
C LEU A 179 -5.82 -19.20 -3.73
N ARG A 180 -6.48 -18.34 -2.98
CA ARG A 180 -7.87 -17.99 -3.19
C ARG A 180 -7.91 -16.70 -4.00
N PRO A 181 -8.74 -16.61 -5.05
CA PRO A 181 -8.76 -15.45 -5.93
C PRO A 181 -9.50 -14.24 -5.32
N VAL A 182 -9.24 -13.93 -4.06
CA VAL A 182 -9.72 -12.72 -3.41
C VAL A 182 -8.77 -11.56 -3.68
N ARG A 183 -9.26 -10.34 -3.56
CA ARG A 183 -8.49 -9.12 -3.86
C ARG A 183 -7.17 -9.05 -3.11
N ALA A 184 -7.17 -9.31 -1.81
CA ALA A 184 -5.96 -9.24 -0.99
C ALA A 184 -4.87 -10.23 -1.44
N ASP A 185 -5.24 -11.44 -1.88
CA ASP A 185 -4.30 -12.42 -2.44
C ASP A 185 -3.71 -11.91 -3.75
N ARG A 186 -4.52 -11.27 -4.63
CA ARG A 186 -4.04 -10.69 -5.88
C ARG A 186 -3.06 -9.55 -5.65
N GLU A 187 -3.32 -8.68 -4.65
CA GLU A 187 -2.40 -7.60 -4.27
C GLU A 187 -1.04 -8.15 -3.80
N ALA A 188 -1.04 -9.19 -2.98
CA ALA A 188 0.19 -9.82 -2.51
C ALA A 188 0.98 -10.53 -3.64
N LEU A 189 0.26 -11.17 -4.56
CA LEU A 189 0.85 -11.78 -5.77
C LEU A 189 1.42 -10.72 -6.70
N ALA A 190 0.75 -9.58 -6.85
CA ALA A 190 1.26 -8.47 -7.63
C ALA A 190 2.61 -7.98 -7.09
N GLU A 191 2.74 -7.78 -5.78
CA GLU A 191 4.00 -7.38 -5.16
C GLU A 191 5.10 -8.43 -5.35
N TYR A 192 4.77 -9.72 -5.18
CA TYR A 192 5.72 -10.81 -5.39
C TYR A 192 6.26 -10.82 -6.83
N TYR A 193 5.39 -10.84 -7.83
CA TYR A 193 5.81 -10.89 -9.22
C TYR A 193 6.50 -9.60 -9.66
N PHE A 194 6.08 -8.45 -9.15
CA PHE A 194 6.74 -7.19 -9.43
C PHE A 194 8.18 -7.16 -8.90
N ALA A 195 8.39 -7.59 -7.65
CA ALA A 195 9.71 -7.70 -7.03
C ALA A 195 10.60 -8.72 -7.79
N ARG A 196 10.04 -9.89 -8.17
CA ARG A 196 10.76 -10.90 -8.94
C ARG A 196 11.12 -10.40 -10.33
N GLY A 197 10.21 -9.75 -11.03
CA GLY A 197 10.46 -9.11 -12.32
C GLY A 197 11.59 -8.09 -12.24
N GLY A 198 11.63 -7.25 -11.21
CA GLY A 198 12.72 -6.30 -10.97
C GLY A 198 14.07 -6.96 -10.71
N ALA A 199 14.10 -8.06 -10.00
CA ALA A 199 15.32 -8.83 -9.76
C ALA A 199 15.80 -9.52 -11.05
N LEU A 200 14.90 -10.10 -11.85
CA LEU A 200 15.21 -10.71 -13.15
C LEU A 200 15.73 -9.68 -14.15
N GLU A 201 15.11 -8.48 -14.19
CA GLU A 201 15.58 -7.36 -15.02
C GLU A 201 17.04 -7.00 -14.69
N LYS A 202 17.38 -6.86 -13.39
CA LYS A 202 18.75 -6.59 -12.94
C LYS A 202 19.75 -7.70 -13.28
N LYS A 203 19.30 -8.96 -13.38
CA LYS A 203 20.11 -10.10 -13.82
C LYS A 203 20.25 -10.22 -15.34
N GLY A 204 19.57 -9.39 -16.11
CA GLY A 204 19.56 -9.50 -17.58
C GLY A 204 18.60 -10.57 -18.11
N GLU A 205 17.76 -11.18 -17.27
CA GLU A 205 16.76 -12.18 -17.66
C GLU A 205 15.48 -11.50 -18.18
N MET A 206 15.63 -10.68 -19.24
CA MET A 206 14.61 -9.73 -19.71
C MET A 206 13.29 -10.38 -20.10
N LYS A 207 13.29 -11.57 -20.73
CA LYS A 207 12.08 -12.30 -21.11
C LYS A 207 11.25 -12.67 -19.89
N LYS A 208 11.87 -13.25 -18.86
CA LYS A 208 11.21 -13.62 -17.62
C LYS A 208 10.73 -12.39 -16.83
N ALA A 209 11.52 -11.31 -16.82
CA ALA A 209 11.13 -10.04 -16.21
C ALA A 209 9.87 -9.48 -16.88
N LEU A 210 9.82 -9.49 -18.21
CA LEU A 210 8.66 -9.07 -18.99
C LEU A 210 7.43 -9.92 -18.68
N GLU A 211 7.58 -11.25 -18.59
CA GLU A 211 6.49 -12.17 -18.25
C GLU A 211 5.91 -11.84 -16.86
N ASP A 212 6.74 -11.55 -15.87
CA ASP A 212 6.30 -11.20 -14.53
C ASP A 212 5.58 -9.85 -14.50
N TYR A 213 6.09 -8.82 -15.17
CA TYR A 213 5.40 -7.53 -15.24
C TYR A 213 4.07 -7.62 -15.99
N LEU A 214 3.99 -8.39 -17.07
CA LEU A 214 2.73 -8.65 -17.78
C LEU A 214 1.73 -9.42 -16.92
N ARG A 215 2.22 -10.36 -16.11
CA ARG A 215 1.38 -11.11 -15.17
C ARG A 215 0.76 -10.19 -14.15
N VAL A 216 1.51 -9.23 -13.62
CA VAL A 216 0.98 -8.21 -12.71
C VAL A 216 -0.10 -7.38 -13.40
N GLY A 217 0.20 -6.79 -14.57
CA GLY A 217 -0.76 -5.94 -15.29
C GLY A 217 -2.05 -6.67 -15.71
N ALA A 218 -1.93 -7.93 -16.16
CA ALA A 218 -3.06 -8.67 -16.71
C ALA A 218 -3.87 -9.47 -15.67
N LEU A 219 -3.21 -10.07 -14.67
CA LEU A 219 -3.86 -10.98 -13.72
C LEU A 219 -4.02 -10.38 -12.32
N TYR A 220 -3.15 -9.45 -11.94
CA TYR A 220 -3.09 -8.88 -10.59
C TYR A 220 -2.99 -7.35 -10.63
N PRO A 221 -3.95 -6.64 -11.27
CA PRO A 221 -3.85 -5.18 -11.46
C PRO A 221 -4.10 -4.38 -10.17
N GLU A 222 -4.18 -5.06 -9.04
CA GLU A 222 -4.40 -4.43 -7.75
C GLU A 222 -3.12 -4.49 -6.88
N PRO A 223 -2.77 -3.41 -6.14
CA PRO A 223 -3.43 -2.10 -6.22
C PRO A 223 -3.17 -1.42 -7.59
N PRO A 224 -4.08 -0.56 -8.08
CA PRO A 224 -3.96 0.05 -9.41
C PRO A 224 -2.62 0.75 -9.66
N SER A 225 -2.04 1.34 -8.62
CA SER A 225 -0.73 1.98 -8.68
C SER A 225 0.38 1.00 -9.07
N LEU A 226 0.36 -0.22 -8.54
CA LEU A 226 1.35 -1.25 -8.86
C LEU A 226 1.11 -1.86 -10.24
N GLY A 227 -0.16 -2.13 -10.60
CA GLY A 227 -0.55 -2.60 -11.92
C GLY A 227 -0.07 -1.68 -13.03
N GLN A 228 -0.32 -0.38 -12.92
CA GLN A 228 0.14 0.62 -13.89
C GLN A 228 1.67 0.70 -13.98
N ARG A 229 2.38 0.61 -12.86
CA ARG A 229 3.86 0.56 -12.88
C ARG A 229 4.38 -0.70 -13.57
N ALA A 230 3.72 -1.83 -13.38
CA ALA A 230 4.11 -3.06 -14.06
C ALA A 230 3.91 -2.94 -15.58
N GLU A 231 2.81 -2.35 -16.04
CA GLU A 231 2.57 -2.06 -17.45
C GLU A 231 3.64 -1.13 -18.04
N GLN A 232 3.98 -0.05 -17.33
CA GLN A 232 5.07 0.86 -17.74
C GLN A 232 6.41 0.14 -17.86
N LYS A 233 6.74 -0.75 -16.92
CA LYS A 233 7.95 -1.57 -16.94
C LYS A 233 7.94 -2.54 -18.11
N ALA A 234 6.82 -3.23 -18.35
CA ALA A 234 6.67 -4.15 -19.48
C ALA A 234 6.82 -3.42 -20.81
N GLU A 235 6.23 -2.24 -20.97
CA GLU A 235 6.35 -1.43 -22.17
C GLU A 235 7.80 -0.95 -22.40
N ALA A 236 8.47 -0.50 -21.33
CA ALA A 236 9.87 -0.09 -21.41
C ALA A 236 10.79 -1.24 -21.85
N LEU A 237 10.61 -2.45 -21.31
CA LEU A 237 11.35 -3.64 -21.71
C LEU A 237 11.09 -4.01 -23.17
N ARG A 238 9.85 -3.97 -23.65
CA ARG A 238 9.51 -4.23 -25.07
C ARG A 238 10.17 -3.22 -26.03
N LYS A 239 10.17 -1.95 -25.65
CA LYS A 239 10.82 -0.90 -26.47
C LYS A 239 12.32 -1.06 -26.54
N ALA A 240 12.96 -1.43 -25.42
CA ALA A 240 14.41 -1.62 -25.33
C ALA A 240 14.88 -2.92 -26.00
N ASN A 241 14.03 -3.95 -26.06
CA ASN A 241 14.39 -5.30 -26.52
C ASN A 241 13.34 -5.79 -27.53
N LYS A 242 13.45 -5.31 -28.78
CA LYS A 242 12.48 -5.64 -29.85
C LYS A 242 12.35 -7.14 -30.13
N ASP A 243 13.40 -7.91 -29.87
CA ASP A 243 13.43 -9.36 -30.10
C ASP A 243 12.61 -10.16 -29.09
N LEU A 244 12.19 -9.54 -27.95
CA LEU A 244 11.34 -10.21 -26.95
C LEU A 244 9.88 -10.38 -27.41
N VAL A 245 9.48 -9.79 -28.54
CA VAL A 245 8.09 -9.73 -29.01
C VAL A 245 7.86 -10.63 -30.24
N THR A 246 8.89 -11.25 -30.79
CA THR A 246 8.86 -11.95 -32.08
C THR A 246 8.73 -13.48 -31.99
N GLU A 247 8.44 -14.04 -30.78
CA GLU A 247 8.15 -15.48 -30.61
C GLU A 247 6.73 -15.74 -30.07
#